data_956b17ae55f79c032326fc1893f86a77
#
_entry.id   956b17ae55f79c032326fc1893f86a77
#
_cell.length_a   1.000
_cell.length_b   1.000
_cell.length_c   1.000
_cell.angle_alpha   90.00
_cell.angle_beta   90.00
_cell.angle_gamma   90.00
#
_symmetry.space_group_name_H-M   'P 1'
#
loop_
_entity.id
_entity.type
_entity.pdbx_description
1 polymer ?
#
loop_
_entity_poly.entity_id
_entity_poly.type
_entity_poly.pdbx_seq_one_letter_code
_entity_poly.pdbx_strand_id
1 'polypeptide(L)' 'MLTAYITAAMARARYRIIDDGTYFGEIPGLRGVWAAAKTLEACRSELQEVLEGWLVV' A
#
# COMPACT_ATOMS: atom_id res chain seq x y z
N MET A 1 17.28 -2.48 -8.27
CA MET A 1 16.87 -3.69 -7.56
C MET A 1 15.44 -3.61 -7.10
N LEU A 2 14.79 -4.73 -6.96
CA LEU A 2 13.38 -4.78 -6.58
C LEU A 2 13.11 -4.11 -5.24
N THR A 3 14.00 -4.31 -4.27
CA THR A 3 13.86 -3.71 -2.95
C THR A 3 13.84 -2.18 -3.02
N ALA A 4 14.71 -1.60 -3.84
CA ALA A 4 14.76 -0.15 -3.99
C ALA A 4 13.47 0.36 -4.64
N TYR A 5 12.94 -0.38 -5.60
CA TYR A 5 11.68 0.00 -6.22
C TYR A 5 10.52 -0.04 -5.22
N ILE A 6 10.47 -1.10 -4.41
CA ILE A 6 9.41 -1.23 -3.41
C ILE A 6 9.49 -0.08 -2.40
N THR A 7 10.69 0.24 -1.93
CA THR A 7 10.88 1.34 -1.00
C THR A 7 10.42 2.66 -1.60
N ALA A 8 10.80 2.92 -2.85
CA ALA A 8 10.42 4.16 -3.51
C ALA A 8 8.92 4.23 -3.74
N ALA A 9 8.29 3.12 -4.13
CA ALA A 9 6.86 3.08 -4.36
C ALA A 9 6.10 3.29 -3.07
N MET A 10 6.53 2.63 -1.99
CA MET A 10 5.88 2.79 -0.69
C MET A 10 6.01 4.21 -0.16
N ALA A 11 7.10 4.91 -0.49
CA ALA A 11 7.27 6.30 -0.08
C ALA A 11 6.24 7.22 -0.73
N ARG A 12 5.66 6.81 -1.86
CA ARG A 12 4.63 7.59 -2.55
C ARG A 12 3.22 7.18 -2.14
N ALA A 13 3.09 6.18 -1.29
CA ALA A 13 1.78 5.69 -0.88
C ALA A 13 0.99 6.80 -0.17
N ARG A 14 -0.32 6.79 -0.37
CA ARG A 14 -1.22 7.74 0.27
C ARG A 14 -2.19 6.98 1.14
N TYR A 15 -2.44 7.52 2.32
CA TYR A 15 -3.32 6.88 3.29
C TYR A 15 -4.45 7.83 3.68
N ARG A 16 -5.62 7.27 3.92
CA ARG A 16 -6.75 8.06 4.39
C ARG A 16 -7.63 7.19 5.27
N ILE A 17 -8.43 7.84 6.09
CA ILE A 17 -9.39 7.14 6.93
C ILE A 17 -10.74 7.21 6.24
N ILE A 18 -11.36 6.06 6.04
CA ILE A 18 -12.67 5.99 5.44
C ILE A 18 -13.75 5.87 6.52
N ASP A 19 -15.02 5.86 6.11
CA ASP A 19 -16.16 6.12 6.98
C ASP A 19 -16.20 5.34 8.29
N ASP A 20 -15.75 4.11 8.30
CA ASP A 20 -15.83 3.27 9.50
C ASP A 20 -14.56 3.32 10.35
N GLY A 21 -13.68 4.26 10.07
CA GLY A 21 -12.43 4.37 10.80
C GLY A 21 -11.33 3.48 10.25
N THR A 22 -11.58 2.81 9.15
CA THR A 22 -10.58 1.95 8.52
C THR A 22 -9.57 2.81 7.74
N TYR A 23 -8.30 2.46 7.86
CA TYR A 23 -7.26 3.12 7.07
C TYR A 23 -7.22 2.49 5.69
N PHE A 24 -7.21 3.34 4.67
CA PHE A 24 -7.12 2.91 3.29
C PHE A 24 -5.83 3.47 2.69
N GLY A 25 -5.01 2.59 2.11
CA GLY A 25 -3.75 2.99 1.49
C GLY A 25 -3.71 2.60 0.03
N GLU A 26 -3.13 3.46 -0.78
CA GLU A 26 -2.96 3.20 -2.21
C GLU A 26 -1.68 3.84 -2.70
N ILE A 27 -1.20 3.38 -3.85
CA ILE A 27 0.00 3.94 -4.47
C ILE A 27 -0.42 4.58 -5.78
N PRO A 28 -0.30 5.91 -5.91
CA PRO A 28 -0.69 6.59 -7.15
C PRO A 28 0.08 6.03 -8.34
N GLY A 29 -0.61 5.82 -9.43
CA GLY A 29 0.00 5.31 -10.64
C GLY A 29 0.04 3.80 -10.75
N LEU A 30 -0.24 3.09 -9.67
CA LEU A 30 -0.25 1.63 -9.69
C LEU A 30 -1.66 1.15 -9.43
N ARG A 31 -2.38 0.85 -10.49
CA ARG A 31 -3.76 0.40 -10.38
C ARG A 31 -3.82 -0.97 -9.72
N GLY A 32 -4.76 -1.13 -8.82
CA GLY A 32 -4.96 -2.39 -8.13
C GLY A 32 -4.04 -2.61 -6.94
N VAL A 33 -3.15 -1.68 -6.68
CA VAL A 33 -2.28 -1.77 -5.49
C VAL A 33 -2.89 -0.89 -4.41
N TRP A 34 -3.66 -1.52 -3.53
CA TRP A 34 -4.31 -0.82 -2.42
C TRP A 34 -4.51 -1.81 -1.27
N ALA A 35 -4.71 -1.29 -0.08
CA ALA A 35 -4.95 -2.11 1.09
C ALA A 35 -5.81 -1.34 2.08
N ALA A 36 -6.48 -2.05 2.97
CA ALA A 36 -7.29 -1.44 4.00
C ALA A 36 -7.12 -2.24 5.29
N ALA A 37 -7.01 -1.53 6.41
CA ALA A 37 -6.82 -2.18 7.70
C ALA A 37 -7.27 -1.25 8.81
N LYS A 38 -7.37 -1.79 10.02
CA LYS A 38 -7.87 -1.03 11.16
C LYS A 38 -6.84 -0.09 11.75
N THR A 39 -5.57 -0.29 11.46
CA THR A 39 -4.51 0.59 11.92
C THR A 39 -3.65 1.01 10.74
N LEU A 40 -2.99 2.16 10.86
CA LEU A 40 -2.11 2.64 9.81
C LEU A 40 -0.96 1.67 9.58
N GLU A 41 -0.40 1.13 10.65
CA GLU A 41 0.72 0.22 10.54
C GLU A 41 0.34 -1.06 9.80
N ALA A 42 -0.83 -1.62 10.14
CA ALA A 42 -1.31 -2.82 9.46
C ALA A 42 -1.63 -2.53 7.99
N CYS A 43 -2.21 -1.36 7.71
CA CYS A 43 -2.52 -0.97 6.34
C CYS A 43 -1.24 -0.88 5.51
N ARG A 44 -0.21 -0.27 6.07
CA ARG A 44 1.07 -0.12 5.39
C ARG A 44 1.70 -1.48 5.08
N SER A 45 1.65 -2.38 6.07
CA SER A 45 2.21 -3.71 5.90
C SER A 45 1.48 -4.49 4.81
N GLU A 46 0.15 -4.43 4.81
CA GLU A 46 -0.64 -5.10 3.79
C GLU A 46 -0.42 -4.49 2.42
N LEU A 47 -0.28 -3.17 2.36
CA LEU A 47 -0.04 -2.50 1.08
C LEU A 47 1.27 -2.97 0.47
N GLN A 48 2.30 -3.12 1.29
CA GLN A 48 3.58 -3.62 0.81
C GLN A 48 3.46 -5.05 0.29
N GLU A 49 2.71 -5.90 0.99
CA GLU A 49 2.49 -7.27 0.53
C GLU A 49 1.76 -7.30 -0.81
N VAL A 50 0.75 -6.44 -0.97
CA VAL A 50 0.01 -6.36 -2.23
C VAL A 50 0.95 -5.91 -3.35
N LEU A 51 1.79 -4.91 -3.07
CA LEU A 51 2.74 -4.42 -4.05
C LEU A 51 3.72 -5.52 -4.47
N GLU A 52 4.22 -6.27 -3.51
CA GLU A 52 5.16 -7.34 -3.81
C GLU A 52 4.51 -8.41 -4.69
N GLY A 53 3.28 -8.77 -4.39
CA GLY A 53 2.54 -9.72 -5.21
C GLY A 53 2.25 -9.18 -6.59
N TRP A 54 1.95 -7.90 -6.69
CA TRP A 54 1.69 -7.25 -7.97
C TRP A 54 2.93 -7.30 -8.88
N LEU A 55 4.11 -7.14 -8.29
CA LEU A 55 5.35 -7.14 -9.05
C LEU A 55 5.76 -8.53 -9.53
N VAL A 56 5.32 -9.57 -8.83
CA VAL A 56 5.70 -10.95 -9.17
C VAL A 56 4.89 -11.49 -10.33
N VAL A 57 3.72 -10.96 -10.59
CA VAL A 57 2.82 -11.43 -11.65
C VAL A 57 3.28 -10.96 -13.08
#